data_2fda06223f070b0f489aa80d500a657f
#
_entry.id   2fda06223f070b0f489aa80d500a657f
#
_cell.length_a   1.000
_cell.length_b   1.000
_cell.length_c   1.000
_cell.angle_alpha   90.00
_cell.angle_beta   90.00
_cell.angle_gamma   90.00
#
_symmetry.space_group_name_H-M   'P 1'
#
loop_
_entity.id
_entity.type
_entity.pdbx_description
1 polymer ?
#
loop_
_entity_poly.entity_id
_entity_poly.type
_entity_poly.pdbx_seq_one_letter_code
_entity_poly.pdbx_strand_id
1 'polypeptide(L)'
;GVTVNTESSDTTVTVTYHPKAQVNSPYEISGYPRFCEAARYWMQWAGIPDSVYSDSHGKNDYTDDYKSRGIWVNYLAGGSAANPTEKGLNIPVDMAFAFHSDAGTTYGDTIIGTLGIFHTSAYNGAYANGASRYASRDLCDLVQSNIVKDVRTLYEPEWTRRGMWNQSYYEARVPRVPTMLLELLSHQNFADMRYGLDPRFRFTVSRAIYKGILQFICSQYKMEYVVQPLPVDHMSLRFEEGNRIKLSWQPVDDPLETTAKADQYIVYTRIGDSDFDNGVIVNSPTYQTVIPSGVVCSFKVTALNKGGESFPSEILSIGKTFNDKGTVLIINGFDRVCAPADFTADADTLAGFLDELDHGVPYKTDISYIGPMKEFRRQIPWMDDDASGFGDSYGTHETMVIAGNTFDYPAIHGEAILKAGYSFTSCSDESIVHPDSSPKERETQICMNDYKYVDLILGKQCQTKMGRGGIRPLEFKTFSKEMQNATTNYCQAGGNFFVSGAYVASDLWDNRLVKANEEDKKFAMEVLKYKWRVGQAARNGKVKSVASPFPEITGSYTYYQDLNPESYVVESPDALEPAAQGAFTILRYSENNLSAGIAYKGNYKTCVLGFPFEAIRTVTERELLMKAILTFFEH
;
A
#
# COMPACT_ATOMS: atom_id res chain seq x y z
N GLY A 1 -22.46 4.26 22.76
CA GLY A 1 -22.37 5.71 22.52
C GLY A 1 -20.93 6.15 22.44
N VAL A 2 -20.63 7.15 21.65
CA VAL A 2 -19.32 7.79 21.60
C VAL A 2 -19.31 8.90 22.65
N THR A 3 -18.41 8.84 23.62
CA THR A 3 -18.20 9.94 24.55
C THR A 3 -16.89 10.63 24.16
N VAL A 4 -16.97 11.90 23.80
CA VAL A 4 -15.80 12.74 23.53
C VAL A 4 -15.44 13.46 24.82
N ASN A 5 -14.28 13.20 25.37
CA ASN A 5 -13.75 13.92 26.52
C ASN A 5 -12.91 15.10 26.04
N THR A 6 -13.36 16.32 26.34
CA THR A 6 -12.71 17.57 25.90
C THR A 6 -11.87 18.24 27.00
N GLU A 7 -11.53 17.52 28.07
CA GLU A 7 -10.71 18.06 29.14
C GLU A 7 -9.23 17.75 28.96
N SER A 8 -8.58 18.42 28.03
CA SER A 8 -7.14 18.70 28.13
C SER A 8 -6.78 19.89 27.26
N SER A 9 -5.81 20.67 27.72
CA SER A 9 -5.23 21.80 26.99
C SER A 9 -4.36 21.40 25.80
N ASP A 10 -4.24 20.11 25.53
CA ASP A 10 -3.61 19.54 24.35
C ASP A 10 -4.66 19.17 23.32
N THR A 11 -4.39 19.48 22.05
CA THR A 11 -5.24 19.25 20.89
C THR A 11 -5.50 17.76 20.56
N THR A 12 -5.25 16.84 21.45
CA THR A 12 -5.48 15.41 21.27
C THR A 12 -6.89 15.06 21.74
N VAL A 13 -7.80 14.84 20.80
CA VAL A 13 -9.13 14.28 21.10
C VAL A 13 -8.99 12.77 21.23
N THR A 14 -9.00 12.26 22.46
CA THR A 14 -9.10 10.82 22.68
C THR A 14 -10.55 10.40 22.53
N VAL A 15 -10.89 9.77 21.43
CA VAL A 15 -12.21 9.14 21.24
C VAL A 15 -12.19 7.77 21.91
N THR A 16 -12.74 7.68 23.11
CA THR A 16 -12.96 6.37 23.73
C THR A 16 -14.29 5.82 23.24
N TYR A 17 -14.24 4.80 22.39
CA TYR A 17 -15.42 4.07 21.99
C TYR A 17 -15.81 3.11 23.11
N HIS A 18 -16.91 3.40 23.77
CA HIS A 18 -17.56 2.44 24.64
C HIS A 18 -18.67 1.78 23.79
N PRO A 19 -18.52 0.52 23.38
CA PRO A 19 -19.66 -0.21 22.84
C PRO A 19 -20.79 -0.07 23.85
N LYS A 20 -22.02 0.23 23.41
CA LYS A 20 -23.18 0.14 24.29
C LYS A 20 -23.08 -1.20 24.97
N ALA A 21 -22.98 -1.22 26.30
CA ALA A 21 -23.11 -2.45 27.03
C ALA A 21 -24.37 -3.14 26.49
N GLN A 22 -24.20 -4.32 25.90
CA GLN A 22 -25.33 -5.10 25.40
C GLN A 22 -26.08 -5.56 26.63
N VAL A 23 -26.97 -4.69 27.10
CA VAL A 23 -27.90 -5.02 28.16
C VAL A 23 -28.79 -6.11 27.57
N ASN A 24 -28.54 -7.35 27.93
CA ASN A 24 -29.30 -8.57 27.59
C ASN A 24 -28.93 -9.31 26.28
N SER A 25 -27.69 -9.25 25.78
CA SER A 25 -27.27 -10.28 24.85
C SER A 25 -27.02 -11.59 25.61
N PRO A 26 -27.65 -12.70 25.27
CA PRO A 26 -27.33 -14.01 25.83
C PRO A 26 -25.98 -14.56 25.31
N TYR A 27 -25.28 -13.82 24.45
CA TYR A 27 -24.08 -14.24 23.77
C TYR A 27 -22.86 -13.58 24.37
N GLU A 28 -21.75 -14.32 24.44
CA GLU A 28 -20.45 -13.81 24.84
C GLU A 28 -19.93 -12.80 23.82
N ILE A 29 -19.13 -11.86 24.29
CA ILE A 29 -18.42 -10.88 23.45
C ILE A 29 -17.02 -11.42 23.21
N SER A 30 -16.58 -11.52 21.95
CA SER A 30 -15.26 -12.03 21.58
C SER A 30 -14.10 -11.18 22.10
N GLY A 31 -14.31 -9.87 22.21
CA GLY A 31 -13.26 -8.91 22.54
C GLY A 31 -12.38 -8.51 21.35
N TYR A 32 -12.58 -9.10 20.18
CA TYR A 32 -11.83 -8.79 18.96
C TYR A 32 -12.42 -7.58 18.20
N PRO A 33 -11.60 -6.91 17.35
CA PRO A 33 -12.10 -5.90 16.42
C PRO A 33 -13.15 -6.46 15.46
N ARG A 34 -14.12 -5.64 15.06
CA ARG A 34 -15.25 -6.10 14.22
C ARG A 34 -14.84 -6.59 12.84
N PHE A 35 -13.74 -6.09 12.28
CA PHE A 35 -13.27 -6.52 10.96
C PHE A 35 -12.83 -7.99 10.89
N CYS A 36 -12.51 -8.63 12.01
CA CYS A 36 -12.11 -10.03 12.07
C CYS A 36 -13.23 -10.97 12.55
N GLU A 37 -14.40 -10.43 12.81
CA GLU A 37 -15.55 -11.24 13.25
C GLU A 37 -16.47 -11.61 12.08
N ALA A 38 -17.18 -12.75 12.26
CA ALA A 38 -18.17 -13.20 11.30
C ALA A 38 -19.32 -12.19 11.11
N ALA A 39 -20.00 -12.26 9.95
CA ALA A 39 -21.05 -11.32 9.56
C ALA A 39 -22.17 -11.21 10.60
N ARG A 40 -22.56 -12.33 11.21
CA ARG A 40 -23.61 -12.34 12.23
C ARG A 40 -23.27 -11.48 13.46
N TYR A 41 -22.03 -11.52 13.94
CA TYR A 41 -21.58 -10.74 15.10
C TYR A 41 -21.49 -9.26 14.77
N TRP A 42 -21.03 -8.93 13.56
CA TRP A 42 -21.04 -7.57 13.07
C TRP A 42 -22.47 -7.00 13.01
N MET A 43 -23.44 -7.77 12.49
CA MET A 43 -24.85 -7.35 12.42
C MET A 43 -25.45 -7.17 13.83
N GLN A 44 -25.14 -8.08 14.76
CA GLN A 44 -25.54 -7.96 16.16
C GLN A 44 -25.02 -6.65 16.78
N TRP A 45 -23.73 -6.38 16.59
CA TRP A 45 -23.11 -5.15 17.06
C TRP A 45 -23.71 -3.89 16.41
N ALA A 46 -24.03 -3.93 15.14
CA ALA A 46 -24.65 -2.84 14.39
C ALA A 46 -26.12 -2.60 14.76
N GLY A 47 -26.72 -3.44 15.61
CA GLY A 47 -28.11 -3.32 16.07
C GLY A 47 -29.15 -3.80 15.05
N ILE A 48 -28.77 -4.66 14.12
CA ILE A 48 -29.68 -5.36 13.22
C ILE A 48 -30.55 -6.33 14.05
N PRO A 49 -31.85 -6.54 13.72
CA PRO A 49 -32.69 -7.47 14.43
C PRO A 49 -32.16 -8.90 14.42
N ASP A 50 -32.35 -9.65 15.53
CA ASP A 50 -31.91 -11.03 15.69
C ASP A 50 -32.51 -11.97 14.63
N SER A 51 -33.71 -11.71 14.16
CA SER A 51 -34.33 -12.44 13.05
C SER A 51 -33.57 -12.38 11.74
N VAL A 52 -32.63 -11.47 11.60
CA VAL A 52 -31.75 -11.34 10.41
C VAL A 52 -30.48 -12.17 10.59
N TYR A 53 -29.86 -12.15 11.77
CA TYR A 53 -28.54 -12.74 11.98
C TYR A 53 -28.55 -14.02 12.86
N SER A 54 -29.70 -14.48 13.32
CA SER A 54 -29.79 -15.62 14.24
C SER A 54 -30.93 -16.55 13.84
N ASP A 55 -30.92 -17.06 12.61
CA ASP A 55 -31.95 -17.94 12.05
C ASP A 55 -32.17 -19.22 12.88
N SER A 56 -31.11 -19.77 13.46
CA SER A 56 -31.16 -20.92 14.36
C SER A 56 -31.40 -20.55 15.85
N HIS A 57 -31.60 -19.27 16.17
CA HIS A 57 -31.67 -18.74 17.54
C HIS A 57 -30.41 -19.03 18.36
N GLY A 58 -29.23 -18.90 17.76
CA GLY A 58 -27.94 -19.12 18.40
C GLY A 58 -27.57 -20.59 18.64
N LYS A 59 -28.32 -21.54 18.08
CA LYS A 59 -28.04 -22.97 18.25
C LYS A 59 -26.92 -23.48 17.36
N ASN A 60 -26.68 -22.82 16.25
CA ASN A 60 -25.63 -23.19 15.30
C ASN A 60 -25.02 -21.92 14.70
N ASP A 61 -23.84 -21.59 15.21
CA ASP A 61 -23.11 -20.37 14.86
C ASP A 61 -22.77 -20.28 13.37
N TYR A 62 -22.24 -21.35 12.82
CA TYR A 62 -21.91 -21.44 11.40
C TYR A 62 -23.16 -21.25 10.50
N THR A 63 -24.27 -21.90 10.85
CA THR A 63 -25.53 -21.77 10.09
C THR A 63 -26.08 -20.36 10.18
N ASP A 64 -26.07 -19.75 11.35
CA ASP A 64 -26.52 -18.37 11.54
C ASP A 64 -25.66 -17.41 10.76
N ASP A 65 -24.34 -17.60 10.72
CA ASP A 65 -23.44 -16.71 10.00
C ASP A 65 -23.68 -16.74 8.48
N TYR A 66 -23.58 -17.89 7.82
CA TYR A 66 -23.70 -17.91 6.35
C TYR A 66 -25.11 -17.56 5.85
N LYS A 67 -26.15 -17.85 6.65
CA LYS A 67 -27.53 -17.47 6.29
C LYS A 67 -27.78 -15.98 6.46
N SER A 68 -27.21 -15.38 7.50
CA SER A 68 -27.45 -13.97 7.81
C SER A 68 -27.12 -13.04 6.64
N ARG A 69 -26.13 -13.36 5.84
CA ARG A 69 -25.67 -12.54 4.72
C ARG A 69 -26.75 -12.35 3.65
N GLY A 70 -27.40 -13.44 3.21
CA GLY A 70 -28.49 -13.37 2.25
C GLY A 70 -29.79 -12.79 2.84
N ILE A 71 -30.10 -13.08 4.11
CA ILE A 71 -31.26 -12.53 4.82
C ILE A 71 -31.10 -11.02 5.00
N TRP A 72 -29.90 -10.56 5.30
CA TRP A 72 -29.59 -9.12 5.46
C TRP A 72 -29.85 -8.33 4.18
N VAL A 73 -29.45 -8.84 3.00
CA VAL A 73 -29.76 -8.21 1.71
C VAL A 73 -31.27 -8.02 1.55
N ASN A 74 -32.06 -9.04 1.87
CA ASN A 74 -33.51 -8.97 1.79
C ASN A 74 -34.11 -7.99 2.81
N TYR A 75 -33.57 -7.94 4.03
CA TYR A 75 -33.97 -6.98 5.05
C TYR A 75 -33.68 -5.53 4.64
N LEU A 76 -32.54 -5.26 4.02
CA LEU A 76 -32.23 -3.92 3.48
C LEU A 76 -33.20 -3.56 2.36
N ALA A 77 -33.41 -4.44 1.38
CA ALA A 77 -34.19 -4.19 0.18
C ALA A 77 -35.72 -4.28 0.39
N GLY A 78 -36.19 -4.94 1.43
CA GLY A 78 -37.60 -5.22 1.66
C GLY A 78 -38.45 -3.95 1.73
N GLY A 79 -39.56 -3.93 0.98
CA GLY A 79 -40.44 -2.78 0.80
C GLY A 79 -40.04 -1.87 -0.35
N SER A 80 -38.82 -1.98 -0.89
CA SER A 80 -38.38 -1.19 -2.04
C SER A 80 -38.92 -1.72 -3.37
N ALA A 81 -38.70 -0.97 -4.45
CA ALA A 81 -39.05 -1.41 -5.81
C ALA A 81 -38.31 -2.69 -6.24
N ALA A 82 -37.12 -2.96 -5.69
CA ALA A 82 -36.36 -4.18 -5.95
C ALA A 82 -36.98 -5.42 -5.26
N ASN A 83 -37.51 -5.27 -4.04
CA ASN A 83 -38.14 -6.35 -3.27
C ASN A 83 -39.46 -5.88 -2.60
N PRO A 84 -40.53 -5.65 -3.39
CA PRO A 84 -41.77 -5.04 -2.88
C PRO A 84 -42.63 -5.98 -2.00
N THR A 85 -42.35 -7.28 -1.98
CA THR A 85 -43.18 -8.28 -1.32
C THR A 85 -42.74 -8.61 0.10
N GLU A 86 -41.53 -8.28 0.48
CA GLU A 86 -41.00 -8.52 1.82
C GLU A 86 -40.94 -7.21 2.62
N LYS A 87 -41.00 -7.32 3.94
CA LYS A 87 -40.84 -6.18 4.85
C LYS A 87 -39.35 -5.93 5.11
N GLY A 88 -38.95 -4.69 5.14
CA GLY A 88 -37.55 -4.31 5.43
C GLY A 88 -37.35 -2.81 5.56
N LEU A 89 -36.15 -2.34 5.28
CA LEU A 89 -35.75 -0.94 5.44
C LEU A 89 -36.05 -0.05 4.21
N ASN A 90 -36.64 -0.62 3.16
CA ASN A 90 -36.98 0.11 1.93
C ASN A 90 -35.76 0.76 1.24
N ILE A 91 -34.58 0.14 1.35
CA ILE A 91 -33.38 0.62 0.67
C ILE A 91 -33.36 0.06 -0.76
N PRO A 92 -33.26 0.87 -1.81
CA PRO A 92 -33.29 0.42 -3.21
C PRO A 92 -31.95 -0.22 -3.59
N VAL A 93 -31.75 -1.48 -3.22
CA VAL A 93 -30.55 -2.28 -3.55
C VAL A 93 -30.68 -2.82 -4.98
N ASP A 94 -29.73 -2.52 -5.87
CA ASP A 94 -29.76 -2.98 -7.26
C ASP A 94 -29.24 -4.40 -7.44
N MET A 95 -28.24 -4.80 -6.65
CA MET A 95 -27.60 -6.10 -6.71
C MET A 95 -26.91 -6.46 -5.39
N ALA A 96 -26.53 -7.71 -5.23
CA ALA A 96 -25.68 -8.17 -4.14
C ALA A 96 -24.45 -8.91 -4.68
N PHE A 97 -23.35 -8.81 -3.93
CA PHE A 97 -22.07 -9.42 -4.28
C PHE A 97 -21.48 -10.10 -3.04
N ALA A 98 -21.31 -11.42 -3.12
CA ALA A 98 -20.65 -12.20 -2.08
C ALA A 98 -19.20 -12.49 -2.49
N PHE A 99 -18.25 -11.97 -1.72
CA PHE A 99 -16.82 -12.13 -1.98
C PHE A 99 -16.24 -13.22 -1.09
N HIS A 100 -15.68 -14.26 -1.73
CA HIS A 100 -15.09 -15.42 -1.09
C HIS A 100 -13.73 -15.77 -1.66
N SER A 101 -12.98 -16.57 -0.93
CA SER A 101 -11.87 -17.38 -1.42
C SER A 101 -12.20 -18.85 -1.22
N ASP A 102 -11.86 -19.68 -2.20
CA ASP A 102 -12.10 -21.12 -2.19
C ASP A 102 -11.05 -21.87 -1.36
N ALA A 103 -11.36 -23.10 -0.99
CA ALA A 103 -10.42 -24.07 -0.45
C ALA A 103 -9.98 -25.06 -1.54
N GLY A 104 -8.82 -25.67 -1.37
CA GLY A 104 -8.29 -26.69 -2.26
C GLY A 104 -6.89 -26.37 -2.76
N THR A 105 -6.21 -27.40 -3.20
CA THR A 105 -4.82 -27.35 -3.67
C THR A 105 -4.68 -28.03 -5.02
N THR A 106 -3.62 -27.67 -5.74
CA THR A 106 -3.20 -28.34 -6.97
C THR A 106 -1.74 -28.78 -6.86
N TYR A 107 -1.36 -29.75 -7.70
CA TYR A 107 0.03 -30.18 -7.75
C TYR A 107 0.93 -29.09 -8.35
N GLY A 108 2.09 -28.92 -7.75
CA GLY A 108 3.06 -27.90 -8.16
C GLY A 108 2.47 -26.49 -8.05
N ASP A 109 2.90 -25.58 -8.91
CA ASP A 109 2.45 -24.19 -8.92
C ASP A 109 1.31 -23.93 -9.92
N THR A 110 0.36 -24.85 -10.03
CA THR A 110 -0.82 -24.66 -10.88
C THR A 110 -1.83 -23.76 -10.21
N ILE A 111 -2.33 -22.77 -10.94
CA ILE A 111 -3.34 -21.83 -10.46
C ILE A 111 -4.71 -22.50 -10.40
N ILE A 112 -5.40 -22.42 -9.27
CA ILE A 112 -6.82 -22.78 -9.14
C ILE A 112 -7.68 -21.71 -9.80
N GLY A 113 -7.44 -20.45 -9.51
CA GLY A 113 -8.04 -19.30 -10.18
C GLY A 113 -9.49 -19.02 -9.78
N THR A 114 -10.19 -18.33 -10.65
CA THR A 114 -11.45 -17.64 -10.32
C THR A 114 -12.68 -18.41 -10.75
N LEU A 115 -13.64 -18.59 -9.84
CA LEU A 115 -14.97 -19.20 -10.04
C LEU A 115 -16.07 -18.20 -9.72
N GLY A 116 -17.04 -18.06 -10.61
CA GLY A 116 -18.28 -17.32 -10.34
C GLY A 116 -19.44 -18.29 -10.10
N ILE A 117 -20.27 -18.03 -9.09
CA ILE A 117 -21.44 -18.82 -8.73
C ILE A 117 -22.68 -17.94 -8.75
N PHE A 118 -23.76 -18.43 -9.33
CA PHE A 118 -25.07 -17.78 -9.41
C PHE A 118 -26.18 -18.82 -9.31
N HIS A 119 -27.44 -18.38 -9.19
CA HIS A 119 -28.58 -19.31 -9.14
C HIS A 119 -29.80 -18.75 -9.86
N THR A 120 -30.34 -19.48 -10.83
CA THR A 120 -31.42 -19.01 -11.71
C THR A 120 -32.79 -19.60 -11.39
N SER A 121 -32.90 -20.75 -10.75
CA SER A 121 -34.19 -21.46 -10.60
C SER A 121 -34.99 -21.12 -9.34
N ALA A 122 -34.42 -20.40 -8.36
CA ALA A 122 -35.14 -19.99 -7.19
C ALA A 122 -36.33 -19.07 -7.54
N TYR A 123 -37.40 -19.16 -6.73
CA TYR A 123 -38.58 -18.31 -6.88
C TYR A 123 -39.19 -18.33 -8.30
N ASN A 124 -39.24 -19.52 -8.92
CA ASN A 124 -39.71 -19.72 -10.30
C ASN A 124 -38.92 -18.93 -11.35
N GLY A 125 -37.64 -18.69 -11.12
CA GLY A 125 -36.75 -18.02 -12.06
C GLY A 125 -36.89 -16.50 -12.15
N ALA A 126 -37.62 -15.88 -11.23
CA ALA A 126 -37.87 -14.44 -11.21
C ALA A 126 -37.63 -13.81 -9.85
N TYR A 127 -37.31 -12.54 -9.84
CA TYR A 127 -37.31 -11.66 -8.65
C TYR A 127 -38.71 -11.11 -8.37
N ALA A 128 -38.95 -10.55 -7.17
CA ALA A 128 -40.25 -10.03 -6.76
C ALA A 128 -40.73 -8.84 -7.62
N ASN A 129 -39.81 -8.11 -8.24
CA ASN A 129 -40.12 -7.05 -9.21
C ASN A 129 -40.38 -7.54 -10.64
N GLY A 130 -40.40 -8.86 -10.86
CA GLY A 130 -40.64 -9.50 -12.17
C GLY A 130 -39.39 -9.65 -13.06
N ALA A 131 -38.23 -9.15 -12.67
CA ALA A 131 -37.00 -9.33 -13.41
C ALA A 131 -36.53 -10.81 -13.41
N SER A 132 -35.94 -11.26 -14.49
CA SER A 132 -35.41 -12.63 -14.61
C SER A 132 -34.16 -12.81 -13.75
N ARG A 133 -34.05 -13.98 -13.08
CA ARG A 133 -32.83 -14.36 -12.35
C ARG A 133 -31.61 -14.64 -13.25
N TYR A 134 -31.79 -14.68 -14.57
CA TYR A 134 -30.65 -14.66 -15.50
C TYR A 134 -29.79 -13.38 -15.38
N ALA A 135 -30.33 -12.30 -14.81
CA ALA A 135 -29.51 -11.13 -14.47
C ALA A 135 -28.35 -11.46 -13.51
N SER A 136 -28.51 -12.45 -12.61
CA SER A 136 -27.43 -12.98 -11.78
C SER A 136 -26.30 -13.62 -12.60
N ARG A 137 -26.67 -14.36 -13.68
CA ARG A 137 -25.69 -14.96 -14.59
C ARG A 137 -24.92 -13.90 -15.34
N ASP A 138 -25.59 -12.87 -15.83
CA ASP A 138 -24.96 -11.79 -16.58
C ASP A 138 -24.01 -10.97 -15.70
N LEU A 139 -24.39 -10.66 -14.46
CA LEU A 139 -23.52 -10.06 -13.46
C LEU A 139 -22.27 -10.92 -13.21
N CYS A 140 -22.46 -12.22 -13.00
CA CYS A 140 -21.40 -13.18 -12.74
C CYS A 140 -20.40 -13.26 -13.93
N ASP A 141 -20.89 -13.31 -15.17
CA ASP A 141 -20.04 -13.36 -16.35
C ASP A 141 -19.23 -12.08 -16.54
N LEU A 142 -19.85 -10.92 -16.36
CA LEU A 142 -19.17 -9.62 -16.47
C LEU A 142 -18.04 -9.50 -15.44
N VAL A 143 -18.30 -9.78 -14.18
CA VAL A 143 -17.30 -9.68 -13.11
C VAL A 143 -16.16 -10.68 -13.34
N GLN A 144 -16.47 -11.96 -13.53
CA GLN A 144 -15.43 -12.99 -13.72
C GLN A 144 -14.59 -12.74 -14.98
N SER A 145 -15.19 -12.28 -16.06
CA SER A 145 -14.48 -12.00 -17.31
C SER A 145 -13.52 -10.81 -17.17
N ASN A 146 -13.93 -9.74 -16.47
CA ASN A 146 -13.03 -8.61 -16.20
C ASN A 146 -11.84 -9.04 -15.33
N ILE A 147 -12.09 -9.79 -14.23
CA ILE A 147 -11.01 -10.28 -13.36
C ILE A 147 -9.99 -11.09 -14.16
N VAL A 148 -10.46 -12.10 -14.89
CA VAL A 148 -9.56 -13.00 -15.62
C VAL A 148 -8.79 -12.26 -16.72
N LYS A 149 -9.44 -11.34 -17.43
CA LYS A 149 -8.78 -10.52 -18.46
C LYS A 149 -7.65 -9.69 -17.85
N ASP A 150 -7.93 -8.96 -16.76
CA ASP A 150 -6.98 -8.04 -16.15
C ASP A 150 -5.82 -8.79 -15.49
N VAL A 151 -6.11 -9.88 -14.76
CA VAL A 151 -5.09 -10.73 -14.14
C VAL A 151 -4.18 -11.38 -15.18
N ARG A 152 -4.72 -11.89 -16.27
CA ARG A 152 -3.92 -12.48 -17.35
C ARG A 152 -3.01 -11.47 -18.04
N THR A 153 -3.44 -10.23 -18.14
CA THR A 153 -2.67 -9.17 -18.78
C THR A 153 -1.52 -8.67 -17.90
N LEU A 154 -1.78 -8.47 -16.61
CA LEU A 154 -0.83 -7.79 -15.71
C LEU A 154 0.05 -8.73 -14.89
N TYR A 155 -0.44 -9.94 -14.57
CA TYR A 155 0.21 -10.81 -13.57
C TYR A 155 0.51 -12.22 -14.06
N GLU A 156 -0.52 -12.98 -14.41
CA GLU A 156 -0.41 -14.41 -14.72
C GLU A 156 -1.17 -14.75 -15.99
N PRO A 157 -0.49 -14.88 -17.14
CA PRO A 157 -1.13 -15.20 -18.42
C PRO A 157 -1.95 -16.49 -18.41
N GLU A 158 -1.58 -17.44 -17.54
CA GLU A 158 -2.26 -18.74 -17.40
C GLU A 158 -3.29 -18.75 -16.27
N TRP A 159 -3.72 -17.58 -15.76
CA TRP A 159 -4.75 -17.51 -14.73
C TRP A 159 -6.01 -18.27 -15.14
N THR A 160 -6.44 -19.21 -14.30
CA THR A 160 -7.55 -20.11 -14.62
C THR A 160 -8.89 -19.40 -14.50
N ARG A 161 -9.65 -19.35 -15.63
CA ARG A 161 -11.08 -19.05 -15.59
C ARG A 161 -11.84 -20.35 -15.42
N ARG A 162 -12.36 -20.58 -14.22
CA ARG A 162 -13.21 -21.75 -13.93
C ARG A 162 -14.59 -21.56 -14.58
N GLY A 163 -15.30 -22.65 -14.85
CA GLY A 163 -16.67 -22.58 -15.35
C GLY A 163 -17.60 -21.90 -14.36
N MET A 164 -18.54 -21.08 -14.84
CA MET A 164 -19.57 -20.49 -13.98
C MET A 164 -20.54 -21.56 -13.48
N TRP A 165 -20.83 -21.58 -12.18
CA TRP A 165 -21.71 -22.57 -11.57
C TRP A 165 -23.12 -22.02 -11.31
N ASN A 166 -24.13 -22.64 -11.90
CA ASN A 166 -25.52 -22.40 -11.54
C ASN A 166 -25.91 -23.35 -10.40
N GLN A 167 -25.56 -22.96 -9.16
CA GLN A 167 -25.68 -23.82 -7.99
C GLN A 167 -26.46 -23.15 -6.86
N SER A 168 -27.13 -23.97 -6.02
CA SER A 168 -28.01 -23.50 -4.95
C SER A 168 -27.25 -23.12 -3.66
N TYR A 169 -26.21 -22.29 -3.78
CA TYR A 169 -25.58 -21.68 -2.61
C TYR A 169 -26.53 -20.68 -1.96
N TYR A 170 -26.47 -20.58 -0.63
CA TYR A 170 -27.41 -19.75 0.12
C TYR A 170 -27.35 -18.28 -0.31
N GLU A 171 -26.16 -17.72 -0.39
CA GLU A 171 -25.92 -16.33 -0.79
C GLU A 171 -26.24 -16.06 -2.27
N ALA A 172 -26.22 -17.07 -3.14
CA ALA A 172 -26.63 -16.92 -4.54
C ALA A 172 -28.14 -17.08 -4.73
N ARG A 173 -28.82 -17.87 -3.88
CA ARG A 173 -30.21 -18.24 -4.01
C ARG A 173 -31.19 -17.34 -3.30
N VAL A 174 -30.86 -16.96 -2.04
CA VAL A 174 -31.79 -16.28 -1.12
C VAL A 174 -32.04 -14.81 -1.44
N PRO A 175 -31.04 -14.01 -1.83
CA PRO A 175 -31.30 -12.60 -2.14
C PRO A 175 -32.35 -12.40 -3.22
N ARG A 176 -33.19 -11.37 -3.03
CA ARG A 176 -34.29 -10.98 -3.94
C ARG A 176 -33.86 -9.95 -4.99
N VAL A 177 -32.56 -9.75 -5.15
CA VAL A 177 -31.93 -8.89 -6.16
C VAL A 177 -30.91 -9.70 -6.95
N PRO A 178 -30.49 -9.27 -8.16
CA PRO A 178 -29.39 -9.90 -8.90
C PRO A 178 -28.17 -10.10 -8.01
N THR A 179 -27.68 -11.34 -7.95
CA THR A 179 -26.61 -11.71 -6.99
C THR A 179 -25.65 -12.70 -7.60
N MET A 180 -24.36 -12.48 -7.35
CA MET A 180 -23.32 -13.47 -7.61
C MET A 180 -22.48 -13.73 -6.36
N LEU A 181 -21.89 -14.92 -6.28
CA LEU A 181 -20.83 -15.26 -5.35
C LEU A 181 -19.54 -15.49 -6.13
N LEU A 182 -18.48 -14.85 -5.71
CA LEU A 182 -17.15 -14.96 -6.29
C LEU A 182 -16.25 -15.78 -5.38
N GLU A 183 -15.68 -16.86 -5.92
CA GLU A 183 -14.49 -17.50 -5.36
C GLU A 183 -13.29 -16.99 -6.16
N LEU A 184 -12.58 -16.00 -5.59
CA LEU A 184 -11.53 -15.30 -6.33
C LEU A 184 -10.36 -16.22 -6.67
N LEU A 185 -9.91 -16.97 -5.68
CA LEU A 185 -8.73 -17.85 -5.69
C LEU A 185 -8.82 -18.82 -4.53
N SER A 186 -7.90 -19.79 -4.42
CA SER A 186 -7.83 -20.66 -3.24
C SER A 186 -6.82 -20.17 -2.21
N HIS A 187 -7.29 -19.95 -0.98
CA HIS A 187 -6.42 -19.57 0.15
C HIS A 187 -5.53 -20.74 0.65
N GLN A 188 -5.80 -21.97 0.21
CA GLN A 188 -4.96 -23.14 0.51
C GLN A 188 -3.91 -23.41 -0.57
N ASN A 189 -3.97 -22.76 -1.71
CA ASN A 189 -3.07 -22.99 -2.83
C ASN A 189 -1.94 -21.95 -2.86
N PHE A 190 -0.70 -22.40 -2.69
CA PHE A 190 0.46 -21.49 -2.66
C PHE A 190 0.57 -20.62 -3.92
N ALA A 191 0.35 -21.21 -5.09
CA ALA A 191 0.41 -20.47 -6.35
C ALA A 191 -0.59 -19.32 -6.41
N ASP A 192 -1.80 -19.52 -5.91
CA ASP A 192 -2.84 -18.49 -5.81
C ASP A 192 -2.49 -17.43 -4.74
N MET A 193 -1.99 -17.87 -3.57
CA MET A 193 -1.73 -16.97 -2.44
C MET A 193 -0.53 -16.04 -2.65
N ARG A 194 0.42 -16.38 -3.52
CA ARG A 194 1.45 -15.43 -3.94
C ARG A 194 0.87 -14.16 -4.56
N TYR A 195 -0.29 -14.29 -5.22
CA TYR A 195 -1.06 -13.15 -5.73
C TYR A 195 -2.00 -12.59 -4.66
N GLY A 196 -2.74 -13.45 -3.97
CA GLY A 196 -3.76 -13.06 -3.00
C GLY A 196 -3.22 -12.19 -1.85
N LEU A 197 -1.96 -12.31 -1.48
CA LEU A 197 -1.30 -11.47 -0.47
C LEU A 197 -0.68 -10.19 -1.05
N ASP A 198 -0.61 -10.04 -2.37
CA ASP A 198 -0.01 -8.84 -2.98
C ASP A 198 -1.04 -7.70 -3.10
N PRO A 199 -0.77 -6.54 -2.50
CA PRO A 199 -1.69 -5.39 -2.52
C PRO A 199 -1.98 -4.86 -3.92
N ARG A 200 -1.04 -4.97 -4.86
CA ARG A 200 -1.22 -4.53 -6.26
C ARG A 200 -2.21 -5.42 -6.98
N PHE A 201 -2.11 -6.74 -6.77
CA PHE A 201 -3.08 -7.71 -7.29
C PHE A 201 -4.47 -7.44 -6.70
N ARG A 202 -4.58 -7.20 -5.40
CA ARG A 202 -5.84 -6.86 -4.74
C ARG A 202 -6.47 -5.60 -5.33
N PHE A 203 -5.68 -4.56 -5.58
CA PHE A 203 -6.15 -3.34 -6.26
C PHE A 203 -6.70 -3.65 -7.66
N THR A 204 -5.94 -4.39 -8.48
CA THR A 204 -6.35 -4.74 -9.85
C THR A 204 -7.64 -5.57 -9.87
N VAL A 205 -7.73 -6.58 -9.00
CA VAL A 205 -8.94 -7.41 -8.88
C VAL A 205 -10.13 -6.58 -8.40
N SER A 206 -9.96 -5.73 -7.40
CA SER A 206 -11.03 -4.85 -6.92
C SER A 206 -11.52 -3.91 -8.03
N ARG A 207 -10.59 -3.36 -8.83
CA ARG A 207 -10.94 -2.54 -10.00
C ARG A 207 -11.64 -3.36 -11.09
N ALA A 208 -11.24 -4.60 -11.33
CA ALA A 208 -11.91 -5.49 -12.29
C ALA A 208 -13.34 -5.85 -11.85
N ILE A 209 -13.54 -6.12 -10.55
CA ILE A 209 -14.88 -6.33 -9.95
C ILE A 209 -15.73 -5.06 -10.14
N TYR A 210 -15.20 -3.90 -9.81
CA TYR A 210 -15.87 -2.61 -10.00
C TYR A 210 -16.29 -2.41 -11.46
N LYS A 211 -15.40 -2.67 -12.44
CA LYS A 211 -15.72 -2.58 -13.87
C LYS A 211 -16.88 -3.51 -14.25
N GLY A 212 -16.85 -4.77 -13.79
CA GLY A 212 -17.92 -5.74 -14.06
C GLY A 212 -19.27 -5.32 -13.47
N ILE A 213 -19.27 -4.82 -12.23
CA ILE A 213 -20.47 -4.29 -11.57
C ILE A 213 -20.97 -3.04 -12.31
N LEU A 214 -20.09 -2.11 -12.65
CA LEU A 214 -20.45 -0.88 -13.38
C LEU A 214 -21.04 -1.20 -14.77
N GLN A 215 -20.45 -2.15 -15.51
CA GLN A 215 -21.00 -2.63 -16.79
C GLN A 215 -22.41 -3.20 -16.61
N PHE A 216 -22.62 -4.02 -15.57
CA PHE A 216 -23.93 -4.56 -15.25
C PHE A 216 -24.95 -3.45 -14.97
N ILE A 217 -24.65 -2.53 -14.05
CA ILE A 217 -25.55 -1.44 -13.66
C ILE A 217 -25.86 -0.52 -14.86
N CYS A 218 -24.84 -0.11 -15.63
CA CYS A 218 -25.02 0.72 -16.82
C CYS A 218 -25.92 0.03 -17.85
N SER A 219 -25.80 -1.28 -18.03
CA SER A 219 -26.67 -2.05 -18.94
C SER A 219 -28.14 -2.07 -18.47
N GLN A 220 -28.38 -2.22 -17.15
CA GLN A 220 -29.73 -2.24 -16.58
C GLN A 220 -30.44 -0.88 -16.74
N TYR A 221 -29.72 0.19 -16.50
CA TYR A 221 -30.25 1.56 -16.54
C TYR A 221 -30.05 2.27 -17.88
N LYS A 222 -29.43 1.63 -18.86
CA LYS A 222 -29.07 2.22 -20.18
C LYS A 222 -28.25 3.49 -20.04
N MET A 223 -27.31 3.48 -19.10
CA MET A 223 -26.39 4.58 -18.84
C MET A 223 -25.09 4.43 -19.63
N GLU A 224 -24.39 5.53 -19.84
CA GLU A 224 -23.04 5.52 -20.39
C GLU A 224 -22.07 4.82 -19.41
N TYR A 225 -21.26 3.90 -19.92
CA TYR A 225 -20.22 3.24 -19.16
C TYR A 225 -18.93 4.07 -19.22
N VAL A 226 -18.52 4.62 -18.08
CA VAL A 226 -17.27 5.36 -17.92
C VAL A 226 -16.62 4.94 -16.61
N VAL A 227 -15.38 4.50 -16.68
CA VAL A 227 -14.60 4.10 -15.51
C VAL A 227 -13.80 5.29 -14.98
N GLN A 228 -13.69 5.43 -13.67
CA GLN A 228 -12.85 6.44 -13.03
C GLN A 228 -11.39 6.29 -13.45
N PRO A 229 -10.58 7.38 -13.50
CA PRO A 229 -9.18 7.33 -13.90
C PRO A 229 -8.30 6.52 -12.93
N LEU A 230 -7.08 6.19 -13.35
CA LEU A 230 -6.01 5.78 -12.44
C LEU A 230 -5.45 6.98 -11.68
N PRO A 231 -4.78 6.77 -10.52
CA PRO A 231 -4.02 7.81 -9.83
C PRO A 231 -3.00 8.48 -10.76
N VAL A 232 -2.73 9.75 -10.53
CA VAL A 232 -1.65 10.47 -11.23
C VAL A 232 -0.28 10.01 -10.75
N ASP A 233 0.75 10.21 -11.58
CA ASP A 233 2.14 9.98 -11.24
C ASP A 233 3.06 11.18 -11.60
N HIS A 234 4.40 11.03 -11.55
CA HIS A 234 5.38 12.07 -11.84
C HIS A 234 5.08 13.38 -11.10
N MET A 235 4.69 13.28 -9.83
CA MET A 235 4.33 14.46 -9.04
C MET A 235 5.58 15.21 -8.58
N SER A 236 5.55 16.54 -8.67
CA SER A 236 6.62 17.42 -8.20
C SER A 236 6.11 18.71 -7.60
N LEU A 237 6.81 19.19 -6.59
CA LEU A 237 6.60 20.47 -5.92
C LEU A 237 7.84 21.36 -6.16
N ARG A 238 7.66 22.66 -6.36
CA ARG A 238 8.77 23.61 -6.46
C ARG A 238 8.38 24.99 -5.97
N PHE A 239 9.34 25.69 -5.41
CA PHE A 239 9.18 27.12 -5.18
C PHE A 239 9.27 27.88 -6.51
N GLU A 240 8.45 28.93 -6.64
CA GLU A 240 8.58 29.94 -7.69
C GLU A 240 9.18 31.22 -7.08
N GLU A 241 8.37 32.16 -6.63
CA GLU A 241 8.80 33.39 -5.99
C GLU A 241 8.29 33.47 -4.55
N GLY A 242 9.17 33.70 -3.61
CA GLY A 242 8.81 33.80 -2.19
C GLY A 242 8.19 32.51 -1.63
N ASN A 243 6.94 32.60 -1.18
CA ASN A 243 6.17 31.47 -0.68
C ASN A 243 5.21 30.89 -1.72
N ARG A 244 5.25 31.39 -2.97
CA ARG A 244 4.49 30.79 -4.06
C ARG A 244 5.11 29.48 -4.48
N ILE A 245 4.29 28.48 -4.67
CA ILE A 245 4.69 27.14 -5.10
C ILE A 245 3.91 26.72 -6.33
N LYS A 246 4.50 25.81 -7.10
CA LYS A 246 3.86 25.12 -8.21
C LYS A 246 3.94 23.61 -7.97
N LEU A 247 2.77 22.95 -8.10
CA LEU A 247 2.65 21.51 -8.23
C LEU A 247 2.54 21.15 -9.70
N SER A 248 3.11 20.01 -10.07
CA SER A 248 2.95 19.42 -11.40
C SER A 248 2.84 17.91 -11.27
N TRP A 249 2.11 17.26 -12.17
CA TRP A 249 1.92 15.81 -12.22
C TRP A 249 1.62 15.36 -13.65
N GLN A 250 1.51 14.05 -13.88
CA GLN A 250 1.09 13.48 -15.16
C GLN A 250 -0.13 12.57 -14.96
N PRO A 251 -1.12 12.61 -15.88
CA PRO A 251 -2.18 11.62 -15.90
C PRO A 251 -1.65 10.25 -16.34
N VAL A 252 -2.24 9.19 -15.80
CA VAL A 252 -1.91 7.80 -16.16
C VAL A 252 -3.01 7.23 -17.04
N ASP A 253 -2.64 6.77 -18.23
CA ASP A 253 -3.54 6.03 -19.12
C ASP A 253 -3.72 4.60 -18.60
N ASP A 254 -4.98 4.13 -18.51
CA ASP A 254 -5.27 2.75 -18.15
C ASP A 254 -5.20 1.85 -19.41
N PRO A 255 -4.21 0.95 -19.52
CA PRO A 255 -4.07 0.09 -20.67
C PRO A 255 -5.20 -0.95 -20.80
N LEU A 256 -5.97 -1.16 -19.72
CA LEU A 256 -7.06 -2.13 -19.66
C LEU A 256 -8.44 -1.49 -19.86
N GLU A 257 -8.53 -0.14 -19.81
CA GLU A 257 -9.80 0.58 -19.81
C GLU A 257 -9.71 1.96 -20.49
N THR A 258 -10.16 2.01 -21.73
CA THR A 258 -10.03 3.21 -22.57
C THR A 258 -10.93 4.38 -22.16
N THR A 259 -11.96 4.13 -21.35
CA THR A 259 -12.86 5.17 -20.84
C THR A 259 -12.31 5.90 -19.63
N ALA A 260 -11.27 5.35 -18.99
CA ALA A 260 -10.70 5.84 -17.74
C ALA A 260 -9.70 7.00 -17.93
N LYS A 261 -10.03 7.96 -18.80
CA LYS A 261 -9.17 9.14 -19.03
C LYS A 261 -9.52 10.24 -18.06
N ALA A 262 -8.48 10.92 -17.53
CA ALA A 262 -8.67 12.09 -16.70
C ALA A 262 -9.12 13.31 -17.51
N ASP A 263 -10.17 13.98 -17.05
CA ASP A 263 -10.67 15.26 -17.60
C ASP A 263 -10.26 16.45 -16.73
N GLN A 264 -10.19 16.23 -15.43
CA GLN A 264 -9.90 17.22 -14.38
C GLN A 264 -9.11 16.55 -13.25
N TYR A 265 -8.70 17.34 -12.26
CA TYR A 265 -7.98 16.88 -11.07
C TYR A 265 -8.50 17.58 -9.83
N ILE A 266 -8.34 16.96 -8.67
CA ILE A 266 -8.59 17.59 -7.38
C ILE A 266 -7.27 17.62 -6.61
N VAL A 267 -6.87 18.80 -6.16
CA VAL A 267 -5.68 19.02 -5.33
C VAL A 267 -6.11 19.20 -3.89
N TYR A 268 -5.68 18.31 -3.02
CA TYR A 268 -5.93 18.37 -1.58
C TYR A 268 -4.70 18.91 -0.87
N THR A 269 -4.93 19.79 0.10
CA THR A 269 -3.88 20.46 0.89
C THR A 269 -4.03 20.12 2.37
N ARG A 270 -2.91 19.85 3.03
CA ARG A 270 -2.79 19.70 4.49
C ARG A 270 -1.72 20.66 5.00
N ILE A 271 -2.00 21.39 6.07
CA ILE A 271 -1.06 22.30 6.72
C ILE A 271 -0.73 21.77 8.11
N GLY A 272 0.56 21.45 8.35
CA GLY A 272 1.02 20.82 9.59
C GLY A 272 0.30 19.50 9.85
N ASP A 273 -0.16 19.29 11.09
CA ASP A 273 -0.82 18.07 11.56
C ASP A 273 -2.35 18.06 11.34
N SER A 274 -2.90 19.01 10.59
CA SER A 274 -4.34 19.02 10.27
C SER A 274 -4.71 17.90 9.30
N ASP A 275 -6.01 17.65 9.12
CA ASP A 275 -6.51 16.82 8.04
C ASP A 275 -6.36 17.51 6.68
N PHE A 276 -6.44 16.75 5.60
CA PHE A 276 -6.55 17.31 4.26
C PHE A 276 -7.88 18.05 4.12
N ASP A 277 -7.84 19.18 3.39
CA ASP A 277 -9.02 19.97 3.05
C ASP A 277 -9.97 19.22 2.08
N ASN A 278 -11.04 19.90 1.65
CA ASN A 278 -12.02 19.34 0.70
C ASN A 278 -11.56 19.37 -0.77
N GLY A 279 -10.33 19.81 -1.02
CA GLY A 279 -9.72 19.87 -2.34
C GLY A 279 -10.20 21.02 -3.25
N VAL A 280 -9.38 21.31 -4.24
CA VAL A 280 -9.64 22.31 -5.28
C VAL A 280 -9.62 21.64 -6.65
N ILE A 281 -10.72 21.76 -7.42
CA ILE A 281 -10.80 21.22 -8.79
C ILE A 281 -9.99 22.10 -9.74
N VAL A 282 -9.13 21.48 -10.55
CA VAL A 282 -8.34 22.14 -11.59
C VAL A 282 -8.45 21.40 -12.92
N ASN A 283 -8.31 22.16 -14.04
CA ASN A 283 -8.47 21.63 -15.40
C ASN A 283 -7.13 21.30 -16.11
N SER A 284 -6.02 21.46 -15.41
CA SER A 284 -4.69 21.20 -15.95
C SER A 284 -3.87 20.38 -14.95
N PRO A 285 -2.85 19.63 -15.42
CA PRO A 285 -2.00 18.84 -14.51
C PRO A 285 -0.97 19.71 -13.78
N THR A 286 -1.37 20.92 -13.39
CA THR A 286 -0.57 21.85 -12.60
C THR A 286 -1.46 22.69 -11.69
N TYR A 287 -0.92 23.06 -10.53
CA TYR A 287 -1.58 23.94 -9.57
C TYR A 287 -0.58 24.90 -8.92
N GLN A 288 -0.97 26.13 -8.69
CA GLN A 288 -0.17 27.15 -8.02
C GLN A 288 -0.90 27.65 -6.79
N THR A 289 -0.17 27.81 -5.70
CA THR A 289 -0.71 28.37 -4.45
C THR A 289 0.39 29.08 -3.65
N VAL A 290 0.04 29.66 -2.52
CA VAL A 290 0.96 30.29 -1.57
C VAL A 290 0.88 29.52 -0.26
N ILE A 291 2.03 29.15 0.30
CA ILE A 291 2.14 28.43 1.58
C ILE A 291 2.59 29.35 2.73
N PRO A 292 2.20 29.07 3.96
CA PRO A 292 2.76 29.73 5.14
C PRO A 292 4.23 29.32 5.36
N SER A 293 5.02 30.18 6.01
CA SER A 293 6.38 29.84 6.44
C SER A 293 6.36 29.16 7.81
N GLY A 294 7.38 28.30 8.05
CA GLY A 294 7.62 27.66 9.35
C GLY A 294 6.79 26.40 9.62
N VAL A 295 6.04 25.93 8.65
CA VAL A 295 5.19 24.74 8.74
C VAL A 295 5.31 23.89 7.47
N VAL A 296 5.15 22.58 7.61
CA VAL A 296 5.06 21.64 6.49
C VAL A 296 3.70 21.76 5.83
N CYS A 297 3.69 21.88 4.51
CA CYS A 297 2.47 21.79 3.70
C CYS A 297 2.53 20.54 2.85
N SER A 298 1.52 19.68 2.93
CA SER A 298 1.45 18.42 2.19
C SER A 298 0.33 18.45 1.17
N PHE A 299 0.56 17.78 0.04
CA PHE A 299 -0.35 17.77 -1.09
C PHE A 299 -0.53 16.34 -1.61
N LYS A 300 -1.74 16.01 -2.02
CA LYS A 300 -2.07 14.84 -2.83
C LYS A 300 -3.01 15.24 -3.93
N VAL A 301 -3.01 14.52 -5.02
CA VAL A 301 -3.80 14.81 -6.22
C VAL A 301 -4.60 13.58 -6.61
N THR A 302 -5.86 13.77 -6.99
CA THR A 302 -6.68 12.75 -7.64
C THR A 302 -7.03 13.18 -9.05
N ALA A 303 -7.24 12.21 -9.93
CA ALA A 303 -7.76 12.43 -11.27
C ALA A 303 -9.29 12.24 -11.29
N LEU A 304 -9.99 13.01 -12.09
CA LEU A 304 -11.45 13.04 -12.15
C LEU A 304 -11.94 12.93 -13.59
N ASN A 305 -13.01 12.17 -13.80
CA ASN A 305 -13.81 12.16 -15.02
C ASN A 305 -15.28 11.92 -14.68
N LYS A 306 -16.15 11.72 -15.68
CA LYS A 306 -17.57 11.41 -15.49
C LYS A 306 -17.83 10.11 -14.71
N GLY A 307 -16.88 9.16 -14.71
CA GLY A 307 -16.96 7.89 -13.99
C GLY A 307 -16.62 8.02 -12.51
N GLY A 308 -16.04 9.14 -12.09
CA GLY A 308 -15.72 9.43 -10.70
C GLY A 308 -14.27 9.86 -10.49
N GLU A 309 -13.86 9.84 -9.23
CA GLU A 309 -12.57 10.27 -8.73
C GLU A 309 -11.65 9.06 -8.53
N SER A 310 -10.39 9.18 -8.94
CA SER A 310 -9.36 8.16 -8.74
C SER A 310 -8.97 8.01 -7.25
N PHE A 311 -8.24 6.94 -6.93
CA PHE A 311 -7.43 6.94 -5.70
C PHE A 311 -6.39 8.06 -5.77
N PRO A 312 -5.93 8.59 -4.61
CA PRO A 312 -4.96 9.69 -4.60
C PRO A 312 -3.56 9.22 -5.02
N SER A 313 -2.77 10.18 -5.51
CA SER A 313 -1.32 10.07 -5.66
C SER A 313 -0.63 9.73 -4.33
N GLU A 314 0.67 9.59 -4.35
CA GLU A 314 1.51 9.75 -3.16
C GLU A 314 1.29 11.12 -2.52
N ILE A 315 1.75 11.27 -1.26
CA ILE A 315 1.72 12.55 -0.55
C ILE A 315 3.10 13.17 -0.62
N LEU A 316 3.19 14.33 -1.26
CA LEU A 316 4.41 15.14 -1.29
C LEU A 316 4.25 16.36 -0.39
N SER A 317 5.39 16.84 0.11
CA SER A 317 5.42 17.94 1.07
C SER A 317 6.44 19.00 0.67
N ILE A 318 6.19 20.24 1.11
CA ILE A 318 7.06 21.39 0.90
C ILE A 318 7.00 22.27 2.14
N GLY A 319 8.10 22.93 2.47
CA GLY A 319 8.14 23.84 3.59
C GLY A 319 9.13 24.98 3.40
N LYS A 320 8.73 26.18 3.80
CA LYS A 320 9.55 27.39 3.78
C LYS A 320 9.92 27.80 5.18
N THR A 321 11.22 27.93 5.47
CA THR A 321 11.69 28.46 6.76
C THR A 321 11.76 29.98 6.75
N PHE A 322 11.74 30.61 7.94
CA PHE A 322 11.89 32.07 8.06
C PHE A 322 13.33 32.54 7.81
N ASN A 323 14.31 31.77 8.25
CA ASN A 323 15.76 32.08 8.13
C ASN A 323 16.42 31.00 7.24
N ASP A 324 16.21 31.10 5.96
CA ASP A 324 16.52 30.08 4.99
C ASP A 324 18.04 29.94 4.72
N LYS A 325 18.61 28.79 5.12
CA LYS A 325 19.99 28.43 4.84
C LYS A 325 20.18 27.79 3.45
N GLY A 326 19.08 27.50 2.77
CA GLY A 326 19.03 26.83 1.47
C GLY A 326 17.85 25.87 1.38
N THR A 327 17.60 25.37 0.18
CA THR A 327 16.52 24.42 -0.09
C THR A 327 17.05 23.00 -0.29
N VAL A 328 16.49 22.04 0.42
CA VAL A 328 16.73 20.60 0.26
C VAL A 328 15.68 20.03 -0.70
N LEU A 329 16.11 19.27 -1.69
CA LEU A 329 15.21 18.45 -2.50
C LEU A 329 15.03 17.08 -1.81
N ILE A 330 13.81 16.73 -1.46
CA ILE A 330 13.44 15.38 -1.03
C ILE A 330 12.92 14.63 -2.25
N ILE A 331 13.48 13.46 -2.54
CA ILE A 331 12.99 12.54 -3.56
C ILE A 331 12.31 11.37 -2.85
N ASN A 332 11.02 11.20 -3.08
CA ASN A 332 10.31 10.03 -2.57
C ASN A 332 10.50 8.88 -3.56
N GLY A 333 11.42 7.97 -3.23
CA GLY A 333 11.69 6.75 -3.99
C GLY A 333 11.21 5.49 -3.27
N PHE A 334 10.29 5.62 -2.31
CA PHE A 334 9.69 4.50 -1.61
C PHE A 334 8.22 4.34 -2.00
N ASP A 335 7.97 3.67 -3.10
CA ASP A 335 6.67 3.36 -3.68
C ASP A 335 6.33 1.85 -3.64
N ARG A 336 7.25 1.02 -3.12
CA ARG A 336 7.11 -0.43 -3.07
C ARG A 336 5.86 -0.84 -2.31
N VAL A 337 5.02 -1.66 -2.96
CA VAL A 337 3.94 -2.44 -2.35
C VAL A 337 4.07 -3.88 -2.84
N CYS A 338 4.02 -4.86 -1.92
CA CYS A 338 4.23 -6.25 -2.28
C CYS A 338 3.74 -7.22 -1.20
N ALA A 339 3.56 -8.48 -1.59
CA ALA A 339 3.35 -9.59 -0.66
C ALA A 339 4.56 -9.78 0.26
N PRO A 340 4.39 -10.50 1.40
CA PRO A 340 5.51 -11.02 2.18
C PRO A 340 6.44 -11.90 1.33
N ALA A 341 7.71 -11.97 1.71
CA ALA A 341 8.68 -12.82 1.05
C ALA A 341 8.26 -14.29 1.08
N ASP A 342 8.31 -14.94 -0.06
CA ASP A 342 7.99 -16.35 -0.20
C ASP A 342 9.22 -17.25 -0.17
N PHE A 343 9.00 -18.54 0.07
CA PHE A 343 10.03 -19.57 -0.05
C PHE A 343 9.45 -20.87 -0.59
N THR A 344 10.32 -21.67 -1.20
CA THR A 344 10.07 -23.09 -1.52
C THR A 344 11.23 -23.94 -1.03
N ALA A 345 10.95 -25.12 -0.52
CA ALA A 345 11.94 -26.06 0.00
C ALA A 345 11.68 -27.48 -0.48
N ASP A 346 12.72 -28.35 -0.36
CA ASP A 346 12.66 -29.79 -0.59
C ASP A 346 12.02 -30.21 -1.94
N ALA A 347 12.72 -29.92 -3.03
CA ALA A 347 12.24 -30.24 -4.38
C ALA A 347 10.80 -29.79 -4.64
N ASP A 348 10.47 -28.60 -4.13
CA ASP A 348 9.19 -27.94 -4.29
C ASP A 348 8.01 -28.59 -3.56
N THR A 349 8.24 -29.41 -2.56
CA THR A 349 7.17 -30.00 -1.74
C THR A 349 6.58 -29.04 -0.72
N LEU A 350 7.42 -28.23 -0.07
CA LEU A 350 7.02 -27.21 0.90
C LEU A 350 7.17 -25.82 0.32
N ALA A 351 6.24 -24.95 0.66
CA ALA A 351 6.28 -23.53 0.35
C ALA A 351 5.62 -22.72 1.47
N GLY A 352 5.83 -21.42 1.46
CA GLY A 352 5.21 -20.51 2.43
C GLY A 352 5.73 -19.10 2.34
N PHE A 353 5.41 -18.29 3.33
CA PHE A 353 5.81 -16.90 3.46
C PHE A 353 6.58 -16.68 4.75
N LEU A 354 7.70 -15.98 4.67
CA LEU A 354 8.61 -15.73 5.80
C LEU A 354 8.57 -14.26 6.20
N ASP A 355 8.10 -13.99 7.39
CA ASP A 355 8.07 -12.64 7.91
C ASP A 355 9.41 -12.14 8.47
N GLU A 356 10.32 -13.03 8.88
CA GLU A 356 11.64 -12.63 9.35
C GLU A 356 12.55 -12.07 8.25
N LEU A 357 12.23 -12.33 6.98
CA LEU A 357 13.01 -11.84 5.83
C LEU A 357 12.44 -10.53 5.29
N ASP A 358 11.14 -10.49 5.09
CA ASP A 358 10.44 -9.38 4.49
C ASP A 358 8.93 -9.57 4.71
N HIS A 359 8.31 -8.75 5.56
CA HIS A 359 6.86 -8.77 5.82
C HIS A 359 6.03 -8.39 4.59
N GLY A 360 6.67 -7.96 3.51
CA GLY A 360 6.00 -7.22 2.46
C GLY A 360 5.75 -5.78 2.86
N VAL A 361 5.10 -5.06 1.96
CA VAL A 361 4.70 -3.68 2.18
C VAL A 361 3.23 -3.54 1.79
N PRO A 362 2.33 -3.39 2.76
CA PRO A 362 0.91 -3.20 2.48
C PRO A 362 0.65 -1.84 1.82
N TYR A 363 -0.49 -1.74 1.10
CA TYR A 363 -0.88 -0.49 0.47
C TYR A 363 -1.49 0.45 1.50
N LYS A 364 -0.80 1.56 1.80
CA LYS A 364 -1.24 2.59 2.77
C LYS A 364 -1.65 1.95 4.11
N THR A 365 -2.87 2.17 4.55
CA THR A 365 -3.43 1.67 5.81
C THR A 365 -4.18 0.34 5.65
N ASP A 366 -3.86 -0.44 4.60
CA ASP A 366 -4.51 -1.72 4.34
C ASP A 366 -4.26 -2.72 5.49
N ILE A 367 -5.28 -3.50 5.84
CA ILE A 367 -5.20 -4.61 6.77
C ILE A 367 -4.78 -5.85 5.96
N SER A 368 -3.51 -5.91 5.59
CA SER A 368 -3.03 -6.93 4.65
C SER A 368 -2.14 -7.99 5.28
N TYR A 369 -1.59 -7.73 6.46
CA TYR A 369 -0.73 -8.67 7.14
C TYR A 369 -1.53 -9.57 8.08
N ILE A 370 -1.42 -10.87 7.88
CA ILE A 370 -2.13 -11.91 8.63
C ILE A 370 -1.20 -12.79 9.47
N GLY A 371 0.08 -12.47 9.52
CA GLY A 371 1.11 -13.30 10.14
C GLY A 371 1.75 -14.28 9.16
N PRO A 372 2.73 -15.06 9.62
CA PRO A 372 3.45 -16.01 8.78
C PRO A 372 2.56 -17.15 8.32
N MET A 373 2.47 -17.35 7.00
CA MET A 373 1.84 -18.50 6.37
C MET A 373 2.96 -19.45 5.92
N LYS A 374 3.29 -20.45 6.73
CA LYS A 374 4.54 -21.22 6.58
C LYS A 374 4.39 -22.52 5.81
N GLU A 375 3.20 -23.10 5.78
CA GLU A 375 3.04 -24.48 5.34
C GLU A 375 2.05 -24.64 4.20
N PHE A 376 2.54 -24.57 2.97
CA PHE A 376 1.82 -25.02 1.79
C PHE A 376 2.45 -26.29 1.27
N ARG A 377 1.69 -27.41 1.24
CA ARG A 377 2.16 -28.69 0.71
C ARG A 377 1.73 -28.86 -0.74
N ARG A 378 2.58 -28.46 -1.65
CA ARG A 378 2.32 -28.38 -3.09
C ARG A 378 2.11 -29.73 -3.80
N GLN A 379 2.49 -30.83 -3.17
CA GLN A 379 2.41 -32.18 -3.70
C GLN A 379 1.19 -32.98 -3.19
N ILE A 380 0.42 -32.41 -2.27
CA ILE A 380 -0.71 -33.08 -1.66
C ILE A 380 -2.02 -32.48 -2.21
N PRO A 381 -2.93 -33.31 -2.76
CA PRO A 381 -4.24 -32.84 -3.18
C PRO A 381 -5.05 -32.35 -1.98
N TRP A 382 -6.15 -31.67 -2.26
CA TRP A 382 -7.03 -31.13 -1.23
C TRP A 382 -7.34 -32.15 -0.14
N MET A 383 -7.24 -31.69 1.10
CA MET A 383 -7.63 -32.40 2.33
C MET A 383 -8.52 -31.48 3.16
N ASP A 384 -8.81 -31.88 4.39
CA ASP A 384 -9.52 -31.07 5.36
C ASP A 384 -8.83 -29.71 5.53
N ASP A 385 -9.59 -28.62 5.48
CA ASP A 385 -9.11 -27.25 5.59
C ASP A 385 -8.55 -26.90 6.98
N ASP A 386 -8.89 -27.70 8.02
CA ASP A 386 -8.28 -27.59 9.35
C ASP A 386 -6.92 -28.30 9.47
N ALA A 387 -6.47 -29.00 8.42
CA ALA A 387 -5.21 -29.74 8.46
C ALA A 387 -4.01 -28.82 8.25
N SER A 388 -3.02 -28.92 9.13
CA SER A 388 -1.73 -28.26 8.96
C SER A 388 -1.08 -28.58 7.61
N GLY A 389 -0.49 -27.59 6.98
CA GLY A 389 0.16 -27.72 5.70
C GLY A 389 -0.69 -27.35 4.47
N PHE A 390 -1.88 -26.79 4.68
CA PHE A 390 -2.77 -26.31 3.64
C PHE A 390 -2.97 -24.79 3.67
N GLY A 391 -1.89 -24.04 3.81
CA GLY A 391 -1.93 -22.59 3.90
C GLY A 391 -2.36 -22.10 5.28
N ASP A 392 -1.98 -22.82 6.33
CA ASP A 392 -2.24 -22.38 7.70
C ASP A 392 -1.61 -21.02 7.96
N SER A 393 -2.38 -20.12 8.52
CA SER A 393 -1.88 -18.88 9.08
C SER A 393 -1.61 -19.06 10.59
N TYR A 394 -0.44 -18.65 11.04
CA TYR A 394 -0.16 -18.50 12.47
C TYR A 394 -0.56 -17.09 12.92
N GLY A 395 -1.76 -16.71 12.66
CA GLY A 395 -2.34 -15.39 12.66
C GLY A 395 -2.30 -14.57 13.93
N THR A 396 -1.17 -14.51 14.62
CA THR A 396 -1.00 -13.65 15.80
C THR A 396 -1.31 -12.17 15.53
N HIS A 397 -1.36 -11.77 14.26
CA HIS A 397 -1.61 -10.40 13.82
C HIS A 397 -2.93 -10.23 13.06
N GLU A 398 -3.71 -11.29 12.87
CA GLU A 398 -4.99 -11.25 12.12
C GLU A 398 -6.00 -10.26 12.72
N THR A 399 -5.93 -10.05 14.02
CA THR A 399 -6.82 -9.13 14.74
C THR A 399 -6.24 -7.73 14.92
N MET A 400 -5.07 -7.45 14.37
CA MET A 400 -4.38 -6.16 14.51
C MET A 400 -4.57 -5.31 13.26
N VAL A 401 -4.86 -4.03 13.47
CA VAL A 401 -4.67 -3.01 12.43
C VAL A 401 -3.20 -2.63 12.44
N ILE A 402 -2.49 -2.92 11.35
CA ILE A 402 -1.07 -2.63 11.22
C ILE A 402 -0.91 -1.46 10.27
N ALA A 403 -0.10 -0.47 10.65
CA ALA A 403 0.19 0.66 9.79
C ALA A 403 0.89 0.17 8.50
N GLY A 404 0.29 0.48 7.38
CA GLY A 404 0.87 0.24 6.07
C GLY A 404 1.87 1.32 5.68
N ASN A 405 2.35 1.23 4.46
CA ASN A 405 3.11 2.32 3.86
C ASN A 405 2.15 3.47 3.52
N THR A 406 2.21 4.55 4.28
CA THR A 406 1.37 5.74 4.08
C THR A 406 1.83 6.59 2.91
N PHE A 407 3.07 6.40 2.45
CA PHE A 407 3.75 7.24 1.44
C PHE A 407 3.81 8.74 1.82
N ASP A 408 3.74 9.05 3.13
CA ASP A 408 3.75 10.43 3.68
C ASP A 408 5.11 10.78 4.32
N TYR A 409 6.15 10.11 3.89
CA TYR A 409 7.48 10.25 4.48
C TYR A 409 8.20 11.55 4.12
N PRO A 410 7.92 12.24 2.97
CA PRO A 410 8.44 13.58 2.74
C PRO A 410 8.07 14.61 3.82
N ALA A 411 6.93 14.45 4.50
CA ALA A 411 6.57 15.29 5.65
C ALA A 411 7.51 15.06 6.83
N ILE A 412 7.79 13.80 7.17
CA ILE A 412 8.65 13.41 8.30
C ILE A 412 10.08 13.92 8.12
N HIS A 413 10.66 13.76 6.92
CA HIS A 413 11.97 14.30 6.58
C HIS A 413 11.94 15.84 6.59
N GLY A 414 10.90 16.41 5.98
CA GLY A 414 10.71 17.86 5.87
C GLY A 414 10.60 18.58 7.21
N GLU A 415 9.93 18.01 8.19
CA GLU A 415 9.87 18.55 9.55
C GLU A 415 11.28 18.69 10.16
N ALA A 416 12.08 17.62 10.08
CA ALA A 416 13.45 17.62 10.57
C ALA A 416 14.34 18.62 9.81
N ILE A 417 14.14 18.77 8.49
CA ILE A 417 14.84 19.75 7.66
C ILE A 417 14.47 21.18 8.03
N LEU A 418 13.17 21.49 8.19
CA LEU A 418 12.73 22.82 8.64
C LEU A 418 13.31 23.18 10.01
N LYS A 419 13.34 22.21 10.93
CA LYS A 419 13.91 22.39 12.26
C LYS A 419 15.41 22.67 12.22
N ALA A 420 16.13 22.11 11.24
CA ALA A 420 17.54 22.40 11.02
C ALA A 420 17.79 23.80 10.39
N GLY A 421 16.73 24.51 9.97
CA GLY A 421 16.78 25.85 9.40
C GLY A 421 16.89 25.91 7.88
N TYR A 422 16.47 24.86 7.17
CA TYR A 422 16.42 24.80 5.72
C TYR A 422 14.97 24.75 5.23
N SER A 423 14.73 25.34 4.07
CA SER A 423 13.51 25.07 3.31
C SER A 423 13.65 23.73 2.60
N PHE A 424 12.53 23.12 2.20
CA PHE A 424 12.56 21.91 1.40
C PHE A 424 11.44 21.87 0.38
N THR A 425 11.65 21.11 -0.66
CA THR A 425 10.63 20.70 -1.64
C THR A 425 10.72 19.22 -1.88
N SER A 426 9.70 18.60 -2.49
CA SER A 426 9.73 17.17 -2.78
C SER A 426 9.19 16.83 -4.16
N CYS A 427 9.58 15.65 -4.65
CA CYS A 427 9.06 15.05 -5.87
C CYS A 427 9.06 13.52 -5.76
N SER A 428 8.29 12.85 -6.63
CA SER A 428 8.45 11.42 -6.89
C SER A 428 9.76 11.17 -7.64
N ASP A 429 10.30 9.97 -7.55
CA ASP A 429 11.55 9.60 -8.24
C ASP A 429 11.38 9.58 -9.77
N GLU A 430 10.19 9.23 -10.29
CA GLU A 430 9.88 9.29 -11.72
C GLU A 430 9.88 10.72 -12.27
N SER A 431 9.78 11.73 -11.40
CA SER A 431 9.88 13.14 -11.81
C SER A 431 11.30 13.64 -12.01
N ILE A 432 12.32 12.81 -11.73
CA ILE A 432 13.73 13.20 -11.87
C ILE A 432 14.15 13.14 -13.33
N VAL A 433 14.73 14.22 -13.81
CA VAL A 433 15.24 14.34 -15.19
C VAL A 433 16.73 14.62 -15.24
N HIS A 434 17.33 14.29 -16.39
CA HIS A 434 18.74 14.57 -16.66
C HIS A 434 19.00 16.10 -16.76
N PRO A 435 20.20 16.59 -16.40
CA PRO A 435 20.56 18.01 -16.57
C PRO A 435 20.39 18.55 -17.98
N ASP A 436 20.56 17.70 -18.99
CA ASP A 436 20.44 18.06 -20.42
C ASP A 436 19.00 17.94 -20.96
N SER A 437 18.01 17.61 -20.10
CA SER A 437 16.61 17.55 -20.50
C SER A 437 16.09 18.88 -21.01
N SER A 438 15.14 18.83 -21.94
CA SER A 438 14.60 20.02 -22.59
C SER A 438 13.96 20.98 -21.58
N PRO A 439 13.91 22.30 -21.88
CA PRO A 439 13.20 23.25 -21.04
C PRO A 439 11.73 22.86 -20.78
N LYS A 440 11.09 22.22 -21.76
CA LYS A 440 9.69 21.77 -21.64
C LYS A 440 9.54 20.65 -20.60
N GLU A 441 10.44 19.66 -20.58
CA GLU A 441 10.47 18.61 -19.55
C GLU A 441 10.72 19.22 -18.18
N ARG A 442 11.65 20.15 -18.08
CA ARG A 442 12.00 20.85 -16.83
C ARG A 442 10.93 21.82 -16.31
N GLU A 443 9.87 22.09 -17.07
CA GLU A 443 8.70 22.86 -16.58
C GLU A 443 7.87 22.09 -15.55
N THR A 444 7.85 20.78 -15.64
CA THR A 444 7.01 19.89 -14.80
C THR A 444 7.81 18.86 -14.00
N GLN A 445 9.08 18.63 -14.36
CA GLN A 445 9.98 17.65 -13.75
C GLN A 445 11.19 18.33 -13.10
N ILE A 446 11.87 17.62 -12.19
CA ILE A 446 12.93 18.15 -11.33
C ILE A 446 14.31 17.67 -11.80
N CYS A 447 15.27 18.59 -11.86
CA CYS A 447 16.68 18.26 -12.01
C CYS A 447 17.39 18.36 -10.65
N MET A 448 18.07 17.30 -10.22
CA MET A 448 18.80 17.29 -8.94
C MET A 448 19.87 18.39 -8.88
N ASN A 449 20.48 18.73 -10.03
CA ASN A 449 21.56 19.73 -10.11
C ASN A 449 21.10 21.17 -9.83
N ASP A 450 19.80 21.42 -9.76
CA ASP A 450 19.24 22.73 -9.36
C ASP A 450 19.29 22.93 -7.82
N TYR A 451 19.67 21.90 -7.06
CA TYR A 451 19.69 21.89 -5.60
C TYR A 451 21.08 21.56 -5.05
N LYS A 452 21.48 22.24 -3.99
CA LYS A 452 22.74 21.95 -3.29
C LYS A 452 22.67 20.71 -2.41
N TYR A 453 21.49 20.36 -1.92
CA TYR A 453 21.23 19.27 -0.99
C TYR A 453 20.10 18.39 -1.53
N VAL A 454 20.33 17.09 -1.57
CA VAL A 454 19.32 16.09 -1.99
C VAL A 454 19.20 15.03 -0.92
N ASP A 455 17.96 14.66 -0.60
CA ASP A 455 17.57 13.63 0.35
C ASP A 455 16.70 12.59 -0.39
N LEU A 456 17.21 11.38 -0.59
CA LEU A 456 16.50 10.28 -1.23
C LEU A 456 15.93 9.31 -0.19
N ILE A 457 14.62 9.22 -0.14
CA ILE A 457 13.88 8.26 0.70
C ILE A 457 13.75 6.95 -0.06
N LEU A 458 14.30 5.86 0.47
CA LEU A 458 14.15 4.53 -0.12
C LEU A 458 13.38 3.55 0.80
N GLY A 459 13.17 3.87 2.06
CA GLY A 459 12.37 3.03 2.96
C GLY A 459 12.70 1.55 2.88
N LYS A 460 11.74 0.75 2.45
CA LYS A 460 11.87 -0.68 2.12
C LYS A 460 11.88 -0.93 0.62
N GLN A 461 12.25 0.05 -0.21
CA GLN A 461 12.39 -0.10 -1.65
C GLN A 461 13.39 -1.21 -1.98
N CYS A 462 12.97 -2.18 -2.78
CA CYS A 462 13.78 -3.33 -3.15
C CYS A 462 13.17 -4.01 -4.37
N GLN A 463 13.99 -4.40 -5.33
CA GLN A 463 13.51 -5.07 -6.53
C GLN A 463 12.70 -6.30 -6.18
N THR A 464 11.44 -6.31 -6.61
CA THR A 464 10.43 -7.30 -6.24
C THR A 464 9.79 -7.87 -7.50
N LYS A 465 9.66 -9.20 -7.54
CA LYS A 465 8.99 -9.91 -8.63
C LYS A 465 7.52 -10.07 -8.29
N MET A 466 6.66 -9.84 -9.29
CA MET A 466 5.25 -10.17 -9.23
C MET A 466 4.90 -11.22 -10.27
N GLY A 467 4.39 -12.36 -9.83
CA GLY A 467 3.90 -13.40 -10.73
C GLY A 467 4.94 -14.02 -11.65
N ARG A 468 4.49 -14.66 -12.72
CA ARG A 468 5.33 -15.34 -13.72
C ARG A 468 5.55 -14.52 -14.99
N GLY A 469 4.77 -13.48 -15.18
CA GLY A 469 4.80 -12.67 -16.38
C GLY A 469 3.98 -11.40 -16.18
N GLY A 470 3.40 -10.88 -17.25
CA GLY A 470 2.64 -9.64 -17.23
C GLY A 470 3.45 -8.45 -17.70
N ILE A 471 2.90 -7.25 -17.53
CA ILE A 471 3.48 -6.02 -18.06
C ILE A 471 4.74 -5.61 -17.27
N ARG A 472 4.74 -5.83 -15.95
CA ARG A 472 5.80 -5.40 -15.04
C ARG A 472 6.22 -6.53 -14.10
N PRO A 473 7.02 -7.49 -14.58
CA PRO A 473 7.40 -8.65 -13.77
C PRO A 473 8.40 -8.35 -12.66
N LEU A 474 9.15 -7.24 -12.76
CA LEU A 474 10.15 -6.79 -11.79
C LEU A 474 10.00 -5.29 -11.61
N GLU A 475 9.75 -4.85 -10.37
CA GLU A 475 9.56 -3.45 -10.01
C GLU A 475 10.33 -3.10 -8.72
N PHE A 476 10.36 -1.83 -8.37
CA PHE A 476 10.84 -1.29 -7.09
C PHE A 476 12.33 -1.41 -6.85
N LYS A 477 13.15 -1.39 -7.90
CA LYS A 477 14.62 -1.32 -7.72
C LYS A 477 14.99 -0.06 -6.95
N THR A 478 15.86 -0.18 -5.93
CA THR A 478 16.30 0.95 -5.08
C THR A 478 16.93 2.08 -5.89
N PHE A 479 17.77 1.73 -6.86
CA PHE A 479 18.37 2.67 -7.80
C PHE A 479 18.14 2.16 -9.22
N SER A 480 17.09 2.65 -9.86
CA SER A 480 16.89 2.45 -11.30
C SER A 480 18.09 2.97 -12.08
N LYS A 481 18.23 2.61 -13.35
CA LYS A 481 19.36 3.12 -14.17
C LYS A 481 19.30 4.63 -14.32
N GLU A 482 18.11 5.18 -14.41
CA GLU A 482 17.83 6.61 -14.47
C GLU A 482 18.29 7.30 -13.18
N MET A 483 17.91 6.75 -12.01
CA MET A 483 18.33 7.27 -10.71
C MET A 483 19.84 7.16 -10.49
N GLN A 484 20.49 6.05 -10.91
CA GLN A 484 21.96 5.93 -10.87
C GLN A 484 22.64 7.01 -11.70
N ASN A 485 22.15 7.26 -12.92
CA ASN A 485 22.69 8.29 -13.81
C ASN A 485 22.48 9.69 -13.22
N ALA A 486 21.29 10.01 -12.74
CA ALA A 486 21.00 11.31 -12.12
C ALA A 486 21.88 11.56 -10.89
N THR A 487 21.97 10.57 -9.99
CA THR A 487 22.81 10.64 -8.78
C THR A 487 24.29 10.78 -9.13
N THR A 488 24.78 10.07 -10.15
CA THR A 488 26.17 10.16 -10.61
C THR A 488 26.47 11.57 -11.09
N ASN A 489 25.65 12.12 -11.98
CA ASN A 489 25.81 13.48 -12.51
C ASN A 489 25.76 14.52 -11.38
N TYR A 490 24.84 14.37 -10.45
CA TYR A 490 24.68 15.26 -9.31
C TYR A 490 25.91 15.27 -8.39
N CYS A 491 26.40 14.09 -8.01
CA CYS A 491 27.59 13.95 -7.16
C CYS A 491 28.84 14.48 -7.87
N GLN A 492 29.04 14.16 -9.15
CA GLN A 492 30.18 14.64 -9.92
C GLN A 492 30.19 16.17 -10.11
N ALA A 493 29.01 16.80 -10.11
CA ALA A 493 28.86 18.25 -10.10
C ALA A 493 29.12 18.91 -8.73
N GLY A 494 29.42 18.12 -7.68
CA GLY A 494 29.72 18.62 -6.33
C GLY A 494 28.53 18.70 -5.40
N GLY A 495 27.42 17.99 -5.71
CA GLY A 495 26.23 17.94 -4.91
C GLY A 495 26.40 17.20 -3.58
N ASN A 496 25.54 17.47 -2.61
CA ASN A 496 25.53 16.80 -1.30
C ASN A 496 24.31 15.87 -1.21
N PHE A 497 24.58 14.57 -1.09
CA PHE A 497 23.56 13.54 -1.26
C PHE A 497 23.37 12.72 0.02
N PHE A 498 22.16 12.75 0.57
CA PHE A 498 21.71 11.86 1.64
C PHE A 498 20.79 10.80 1.08
N VAL A 499 20.92 9.56 1.54
CA VAL A 499 20.00 8.46 1.23
C VAL A 499 19.86 7.53 2.40
N SER A 500 18.64 7.05 2.63
CA SER A 500 18.33 6.09 3.68
C SER A 500 17.37 5.00 3.18
N GLY A 501 17.63 3.75 3.57
CA GLY A 501 16.77 2.62 3.20
C GLY A 501 17.28 1.29 3.71
N ALA A 502 16.37 0.35 3.95
CA ALA A 502 16.69 -0.98 4.48
C ALA A 502 17.50 -1.83 3.49
N TYR A 503 17.22 -1.70 2.19
CA TYR A 503 17.86 -2.50 1.12
C TYR A 503 18.78 -1.65 0.23
N VAL A 504 19.28 -0.55 0.76
CA VAL A 504 20.10 0.42 0.01
C VAL A 504 21.35 -0.20 -0.62
N ALA A 505 21.84 -1.30 -0.08
CA ALA A 505 22.98 -2.03 -0.58
C ALA A 505 22.66 -3.45 -1.05
N SER A 506 21.88 -4.22 -0.31
CA SER A 506 21.56 -5.60 -0.67
C SER A 506 20.89 -5.71 -2.04
N ASP A 507 20.04 -4.78 -2.41
CA ASP A 507 19.41 -4.75 -3.74
C ASP A 507 20.40 -4.54 -4.91
N LEU A 508 21.58 -4.00 -4.62
CA LEU A 508 22.66 -3.81 -5.58
C LEU A 508 23.70 -4.94 -5.58
N TRP A 509 23.71 -5.79 -4.54
CA TRP A 509 24.70 -6.86 -4.37
C TRP A 509 24.13 -8.26 -4.41
N ASP A 510 23.06 -8.51 -3.72
CA ASP A 510 22.49 -9.84 -3.54
C ASP A 510 20.99 -9.77 -3.24
N ASN A 511 20.23 -9.46 -4.27
CA ASN A 511 18.79 -9.58 -4.20
C ASN A 511 18.41 -11.03 -4.46
N ARG A 512 17.57 -11.63 -3.61
CA ARG A 512 17.11 -13.02 -3.73
C ARG A 512 16.52 -13.38 -5.10
N LEU A 513 16.03 -12.41 -5.82
CA LEU A 513 15.29 -12.58 -7.08
C LEU A 513 16.13 -12.33 -8.32
N VAL A 514 17.14 -11.46 -8.21
CA VAL A 514 17.93 -11.00 -9.34
C VAL A 514 19.40 -10.93 -8.91
N LYS A 515 20.28 -11.56 -9.67
CA LYS A 515 21.71 -11.35 -9.47
C LYS A 515 22.06 -9.90 -9.80
N ALA A 516 22.68 -9.23 -8.86
CA ALA A 516 23.23 -7.91 -9.09
C ALA A 516 24.26 -7.96 -10.22
N ASN A 517 24.32 -6.90 -11.01
CA ASN A 517 25.34 -6.73 -12.03
C ASN A 517 26.53 -5.94 -11.48
N GLU A 518 27.66 -5.99 -12.16
CA GLU A 518 28.85 -5.27 -11.75
C GLU A 518 28.71 -3.73 -11.86
N GLU A 519 27.82 -3.23 -12.70
CA GLU A 519 27.54 -1.80 -12.83
C GLU A 519 26.85 -1.25 -11.58
N ASP A 520 25.89 -2.00 -11.01
CA ASP A 520 25.22 -1.62 -9.76
C ASP A 520 26.21 -1.51 -8.60
N LYS A 521 27.10 -2.50 -8.46
CA LYS A 521 28.15 -2.50 -7.43
C LYS A 521 29.13 -1.35 -7.64
N LYS A 522 29.50 -1.11 -8.90
CA LYS A 522 30.40 -0.01 -9.28
C LYS A 522 29.78 1.34 -8.92
N PHE A 523 28.50 1.55 -9.21
CA PHE A 523 27.78 2.76 -8.81
C PHE A 523 27.86 2.98 -7.28
N ALA A 524 27.56 1.98 -6.48
CA ALA A 524 27.64 2.10 -5.03
C ALA A 524 29.06 2.40 -4.53
N MET A 525 30.08 1.73 -5.07
CA MET A 525 31.48 1.91 -4.64
C MET A 525 32.12 3.21 -5.15
N GLU A 526 31.86 3.58 -6.39
CA GLU A 526 32.53 4.72 -7.02
C GLU A 526 31.77 6.04 -6.84
N VAL A 527 30.45 6.01 -6.70
CA VAL A 527 29.62 7.21 -6.52
C VAL A 527 29.22 7.38 -5.06
N LEU A 528 28.54 6.40 -4.46
CA LEU A 528 28.04 6.49 -3.07
C LEU A 528 29.09 6.13 -2.01
N LYS A 529 30.22 5.53 -2.41
CA LYS A 529 31.42 5.25 -1.60
C LYS A 529 31.24 4.21 -0.48
N TYR A 530 30.30 3.27 -0.67
CA TYR A 530 30.12 2.14 0.25
C TYR A 530 30.14 0.79 -0.46
N LYS A 531 30.35 -0.29 0.33
CA LYS A 531 30.14 -1.68 -0.03
C LYS A 531 29.07 -2.27 0.86
N TRP A 532 28.34 -3.23 0.32
CA TRP A 532 27.49 -4.10 1.13
C TRP A 532 28.31 -5.09 1.97
N ARG A 533 27.93 -5.27 3.21
CA ARG A 533 28.53 -6.25 4.12
C ARG A 533 27.62 -7.46 4.33
N VAL A 534 26.39 -7.21 4.74
CA VAL A 534 25.36 -8.22 4.99
C VAL A 534 23.99 -7.55 5.10
N GLY A 535 22.93 -8.19 4.61
CA GLY A 535 21.54 -7.84 4.91
C GLY A 535 21.10 -8.40 6.25
N GLN A 536 19.90 -8.00 6.73
CA GLN A 536 19.38 -8.39 8.04
C GLN A 536 20.38 -8.13 9.18
N ALA A 537 21.04 -6.98 9.12
CA ALA A 537 22.22 -6.67 9.92
C ALA A 537 21.95 -6.56 11.43
N ALA A 538 20.71 -6.31 11.85
CA ALA A 538 20.33 -6.19 13.25
C ALA A 538 18.84 -6.51 13.45
N ARG A 539 18.48 -6.94 14.66
CA ARG A 539 17.11 -7.30 15.04
C ARG A 539 16.57 -6.51 16.24
N ASN A 540 17.32 -5.54 16.76
CA ASN A 540 16.89 -4.77 17.94
C ASN A 540 16.56 -3.30 17.64
N GLY A 541 16.64 -2.88 16.39
CA GLY A 541 16.30 -1.53 15.95
C GLY A 541 17.11 -0.40 16.59
N LYS A 542 18.34 -0.67 17.07
CA LYS A 542 19.16 0.31 17.78
C LYS A 542 20.49 0.55 17.09
N VAL A 543 20.81 1.82 16.85
CA VAL A 543 22.10 2.26 16.33
C VAL A 543 22.73 3.30 17.24
N LYS A 544 24.06 3.38 17.23
CA LYS A 544 24.84 4.34 18.01
C LYS A 544 25.88 5.03 17.14
N SER A 545 26.16 6.28 17.45
CA SER A 545 27.26 7.02 16.84
C SER A 545 28.61 6.45 17.20
N VAL A 546 29.61 6.69 16.35
CA VAL A 546 31.00 6.31 16.60
C VAL A 546 31.91 7.49 16.35
N ALA A 547 33.09 7.49 16.99
CA ALA A 547 34.11 8.47 16.70
C ALA A 547 34.47 8.48 15.22
N SER A 548 34.32 9.61 14.56
CA SER A 548 34.52 9.77 13.13
C SER A 548 34.96 11.20 12.82
N PRO A 549 35.43 11.50 11.60
CA PRO A 549 35.67 12.87 11.14
C PRO A 549 34.41 13.75 11.08
N PHE A 550 33.26 13.20 11.45
CA PHE A 550 31.96 13.87 11.52
C PHE A 550 31.46 13.87 12.98
N PRO A 551 31.94 14.79 13.82
CA PRO A 551 31.68 14.81 15.26
C PRO A 551 30.25 15.26 15.61
N GLU A 552 29.48 15.80 14.69
CA GLU A 552 28.13 16.32 14.89
C GLU A 552 27.11 15.19 15.15
N ILE A 553 27.36 13.98 14.62
CA ILE A 553 26.54 12.81 14.93
C ILE A 553 26.91 12.28 16.31
N THR A 554 26.01 12.36 17.24
CA THR A 554 26.18 11.92 18.63
C THR A 554 24.97 11.15 19.12
N GLY A 555 25.19 10.24 20.08
CA GLY A 555 24.10 9.53 20.77
C GLY A 555 23.68 8.23 20.12
N SER A 556 22.47 7.83 20.40
CA SER A 556 21.86 6.60 19.89
C SER A 556 20.50 6.92 19.32
N TYR A 557 20.10 6.14 18.33
CA TYR A 557 18.82 6.26 17.62
C TYR A 557 18.13 4.92 17.64
N THR A 558 16.78 4.94 17.69
CA THR A 558 15.96 3.72 17.67
C THR A 558 14.95 3.80 16.54
N TYR A 559 14.83 2.73 15.76
CA TYR A 559 13.85 2.61 14.68
C TYR A 559 12.89 1.43 14.91
N TYR A 560 11.76 1.44 14.20
CA TYR A 560 10.72 0.42 14.36
C TYR A 560 11.18 -0.91 13.74
N GLN A 561 11.24 -1.93 14.59
CA GLN A 561 11.57 -3.31 14.18
C GLN A 561 10.47 -4.32 14.57
N ASP A 562 9.55 -3.92 15.40
CA ASP A 562 8.36 -4.69 15.76
C ASP A 562 7.12 -4.07 15.14
N LEU A 563 6.10 -4.88 14.88
CA LEU A 563 4.80 -4.42 14.40
C LEU A 563 4.21 -3.38 15.37
N ASN A 564 3.76 -2.28 14.81
CA ASN A 564 3.27 -1.13 15.56
C ASN A 564 2.22 -0.37 14.73
N PRO A 565 1.38 0.49 15.34
CA PRO A 565 0.33 1.22 14.62
C PRO A 565 0.82 2.50 13.92
N GLU A 566 2.11 2.87 14.03
CA GLU A 566 2.60 4.19 13.62
C GLU A 566 3.36 4.17 12.30
N SER A 567 4.13 3.11 12.04
CA SER A 567 4.99 3.00 10.85
C SER A 567 5.21 1.55 10.45
N TYR A 568 5.77 1.35 9.28
CA TYR A 568 6.20 0.04 8.82
C TYR A 568 7.40 -0.51 9.62
N VAL A 569 7.59 -1.82 9.57
CA VAL A 569 8.68 -2.53 10.26
C VAL A 569 9.93 -2.58 9.38
N VAL A 570 11.10 -2.41 9.99
CA VAL A 570 12.41 -2.53 9.34
C VAL A 570 13.07 -3.85 9.80
N GLU A 571 12.64 -4.96 9.23
CA GLU A 571 13.10 -6.31 9.59
C GLU A 571 14.47 -6.67 8.99
N SER A 572 14.84 -6.06 7.87
CA SER A 572 16.04 -6.40 7.11
C SER A 572 16.94 -5.20 6.79
N PRO A 573 17.50 -4.51 7.79
CA PRO A 573 18.41 -3.40 7.54
C PRO A 573 19.74 -3.91 6.98
N ASP A 574 20.44 -3.07 6.19
CA ASP A 574 21.75 -3.37 5.60
C ASP A 574 22.91 -2.93 6.47
N ALA A 575 23.96 -3.74 6.53
CA ALA A 575 25.27 -3.30 7.00
C ALA A 575 26.16 -2.89 5.82
N LEU A 576 26.86 -1.77 6.00
CA LEU A 576 27.68 -1.11 5.00
C LEU A 576 29.15 -1.07 5.42
N GLU A 577 30.07 -0.98 4.45
CA GLU A 577 31.49 -0.72 4.70
C GLU A 577 31.98 0.43 3.82
N PRO A 578 32.91 1.29 4.32
CA PRO A 578 33.53 2.31 3.48
C PRO A 578 34.26 1.69 2.28
N ALA A 579 34.06 2.29 1.08
CA ALA A 579 34.63 1.77 -0.17
C ALA A 579 35.73 2.65 -0.79
N ALA A 580 36.04 3.80 -0.20
CA ALA A 580 37.01 4.75 -0.75
C ALA A 580 37.77 5.51 0.33
N GLN A 581 38.89 6.09 -0.01
CA GLN A 581 39.55 7.07 0.85
C GLN A 581 38.64 8.28 1.04
N GLY A 582 38.48 8.77 2.27
CA GLY A 582 37.52 9.81 2.64
C GLY A 582 36.12 9.30 2.98
N ALA A 583 35.85 8.00 2.82
CA ALA A 583 34.65 7.37 3.35
C ALA A 583 34.90 6.78 4.74
N PHE A 584 33.94 6.92 5.65
CA PHE A 584 34.06 6.47 7.04
C PHE A 584 32.71 6.11 7.65
N THR A 585 32.74 5.19 8.62
CA THR A 585 31.55 4.81 9.38
C THR A 585 31.14 5.93 10.35
N ILE A 586 29.84 6.24 10.39
CA ILE A 586 29.24 7.25 11.28
C ILE A 586 28.33 6.64 12.34
N LEU A 587 27.66 5.54 12.02
CA LEU A 587 26.73 4.82 12.90
C LEU A 587 27.04 3.31 12.87
N ARG A 588 26.82 2.65 14.01
CA ARG A 588 26.90 1.20 14.13
C ARG A 588 25.66 0.61 14.78
N TYR A 589 25.25 -0.58 14.34
CA TYR A 589 24.24 -1.37 15.04
C TYR A 589 24.73 -1.72 16.44
N SER A 590 23.91 -1.45 17.46
CA SER A 590 24.29 -1.68 18.86
C SER A 590 24.43 -3.15 19.22
N GLU A 591 23.75 -4.02 18.46
CA GLU A 591 23.70 -5.46 18.69
C GLU A 591 25.04 -6.17 18.41
N ASN A 592 25.67 -5.83 17.31
CA ASN A 592 26.83 -6.58 16.78
C ASN A 592 27.98 -5.70 16.29
N ASN A 593 27.84 -4.40 16.41
CA ASN A 593 28.83 -3.40 16.00
C ASN A 593 29.11 -3.32 14.48
N LEU A 594 28.25 -3.90 13.64
CA LEU A 594 28.30 -3.71 12.18
C LEU A 594 27.99 -2.25 11.83
N SER A 595 28.56 -1.76 10.75
CA SER A 595 28.34 -0.37 10.32
C SER A 595 26.93 -0.19 9.76
N ALA A 596 26.16 0.73 10.34
CA ALA A 596 24.79 1.09 9.96
C ALA A 596 24.70 2.34 9.08
N GLY A 597 25.79 3.11 8.98
CA GLY A 597 25.82 4.31 8.16
C GLY A 597 27.23 4.73 7.83
N ILE A 598 27.37 5.24 6.59
CA ILE A 598 28.62 5.69 5.98
C ILE A 598 28.47 7.14 5.56
N ALA A 599 29.51 7.96 5.80
CA ALA A 599 29.64 9.27 5.18
C ALA A 599 30.93 9.32 4.34
N TYR A 600 30.90 10.14 3.30
CA TYR A 600 32.05 10.44 2.46
C TYR A 600 32.25 11.95 2.34
N LYS A 601 33.50 12.37 2.44
CA LYS A 601 33.92 13.76 2.25
C LYS A 601 35.04 13.83 1.21
N GLY A 602 34.75 14.42 0.07
CA GLY A 602 35.67 14.61 -1.06
C GLY A 602 35.26 15.81 -1.92
N ASN A 603 35.27 15.66 -3.23
CA ASN A 603 34.79 16.68 -4.17
C ASN A 603 33.28 16.92 -4.06
N TYR A 604 32.56 15.97 -3.51
CA TYR A 604 31.17 16.01 -3.10
C TYR A 604 31.05 15.29 -1.77
N LYS A 605 29.86 15.29 -1.17
CA LYS A 605 29.62 14.58 0.07
C LYS A 605 28.44 13.65 -0.07
N THR A 606 28.56 12.46 0.54
CA THR A 606 27.43 11.53 0.68
C THR A 606 27.24 11.14 2.13
N CYS A 607 26.00 10.88 2.50
CA CYS A 607 25.62 10.23 3.75
C CYS A 607 24.63 9.11 3.41
N VAL A 608 24.94 7.87 3.77
CA VAL A 608 24.14 6.69 3.44
C VAL A 608 23.81 5.93 4.72
N LEU A 609 22.54 5.69 4.98
CA LEU A 609 22.07 4.87 6.10
C LEU A 609 21.52 3.53 5.57
N GLY A 610 21.94 2.42 6.19
CA GLY A 610 21.46 1.07 5.90
C GLY A 610 20.11 0.75 6.56
N PHE A 611 19.41 1.76 7.04
CA PHE A 611 18.06 1.70 7.61
C PHE A 611 17.32 3.01 7.27
N PRO A 612 15.99 3.00 7.17
CA PRO A 612 15.21 4.17 6.83
C PRO A 612 15.22 5.24 7.95
N PHE A 613 15.43 6.48 7.56
CA PHE A 613 15.42 7.63 8.48
C PHE A 613 14.02 7.87 9.07
N GLU A 614 12.98 7.79 8.28
CA GLU A 614 11.59 8.00 8.68
C GLU A 614 11.09 6.96 9.68
N ALA A 615 11.73 5.79 9.73
CA ALA A 615 11.43 4.75 10.72
C ALA A 615 12.03 5.02 12.11
N ILE A 616 12.85 6.06 12.29
CA ILE A 616 13.36 6.47 13.61
C ILE A 616 12.17 6.89 14.48
N ARG A 617 12.08 6.32 15.70
CA ARG A 617 10.88 6.39 16.53
C ARG A 617 10.52 7.78 17.01
N THR A 618 11.52 8.56 17.43
CA THR A 618 11.24 9.86 18.06
C THR A 618 11.56 11.05 17.18
N VAL A 619 10.71 12.06 17.21
CA VAL A 619 10.91 13.33 16.50
C VAL A 619 12.26 13.95 16.87
N THR A 620 12.62 13.95 18.15
CA THR A 620 13.90 14.51 18.64
C THR A 620 15.10 13.80 18.02
N GLU A 621 15.08 12.47 17.93
CA GLU A 621 16.17 11.71 17.30
C GLU A 621 16.28 12.05 15.80
N ARG A 622 15.16 12.18 15.10
CA ARG A 622 15.12 12.59 13.68
C ARG A 622 15.67 14.01 13.49
N GLU A 623 15.23 14.96 14.30
CA GLU A 623 15.72 16.35 14.25
C GLU A 623 17.24 16.45 14.49
N LEU A 624 17.75 15.73 15.49
CA LEU A 624 19.19 15.72 15.80
C LEU A 624 20.01 15.11 14.66
N LEU A 625 19.58 14.00 14.10
CA LEU A 625 20.31 13.32 13.02
C LEU A 625 20.28 14.15 11.75
N MET A 626 19.12 14.66 11.33
CA MET A 626 19.00 15.50 10.12
C MET A 626 19.82 16.78 10.24
N LYS A 627 19.77 17.45 11.41
CA LYS A 627 20.60 18.63 11.66
C LYS A 627 22.08 18.31 11.53
N ALA A 628 22.54 17.19 12.11
CA ALA A 628 23.93 16.76 11.98
C ALA A 628 24.31 16.54 10.50
N ILE A 629 23.52 15.78 9.74
CA ILE A 629 23.76 15.50 8.31
C ILE A 629 23.88 16.81 7.51
N LEU A 630 22.94 17.73 7.68
CA LEU A 630 22.99 19.02 6.96
C LEU A 630 24.18 19.88 7.38
N THR A 631 24.59 19.87 8.67
CA THR A 631 25.81 20.53 9.14
C THR A 631 27.06 19.93 8.51
N PHE A 632 27.14 18.60 8.38
CA PHE A 632 28.23 17.93 7.66
C PHE A 632 28.31 18.39 6.18
N PHE A 633 27.19 18.61 5.53
CA PHE A 633 27.15 19.07 4.15
C PHE A 633 27.62 20.53 3.98
N GLU A 634 27.53 21.36 5.03
CA GLU A 634 28.03 22.74 5.02
C GLU A 634 29.56 22.84 5.13
N HIS A 635 30.19 21.97 5.91
CA HIS A 635 31.63 21.98 6.26
C HIS A 635 32.43 20.95 5.50
#